data_90a232ff4b1c13b15230079d68b8e495
#
_entry.id   90a232ff4b1c13b15230079d68b8e495
#
_cell.length_a   1.000
_cell.length_b   1.000
_cell.length_c   1.000
_cell.angle_alpha   90.00
_cell.angle_beta   90.00
_cell.angle_gamma   90.00
#
_symmetry.space_group_name_H-M   'P 1'
#
loop_
_entity.id
_entity.type
_entity.pdbx_description
1 polymer ?
#
loop_
_entity_poly.entity_id
_entity_poly.type
_entity_poly.pdbx_seq_one_letter_code
_entity_poly.pdbx_strand_id
1 'polypeptide(L)'
;MSDLLPQELRILVAVAETGGFSAAAAALGLTQSAVSHSVRGSEAKLGAVLFERGRTGASPTRAGERAVAHARRILRLYEVMGAEVRGAGRGEGRDTVEGVLRIAAFRSAALHLLPPALERLAARHPGIRPEVRVVREIGAGAAGEVAEGRADLGIATLGSPEGAPPGLLSGVLAEEAYRLVHPAGHPDPKALPLMDWDENCGSYTRSWWRSQDWIPRATVKAEDDAMVLTMVGRGLGMAIMPELSLREATEAVDITDLGPRGPVRQVGYVTTPESASTLAVRALIRELRSTKG
;
A
#
# COMPACT_ATOMS: atom_id res chain seq x y z
N MET A 1 5.26 14.76 -31.24
CA MET A 1 5.61 14.23 -29.89
C MET A 1 5.16 15.23 -28.85
N SER A 2 4.43 14.75 -27.84
CA SER A 2 3.88 15.63 -26.79
C SER A 2 4.90 15.76 -25.67
N ASP A 3 5.77 16.74 -25.77
CA ASP A 3 6.81 16.96 -24.76
C ASP A 3 6.21 17.74 -23.60
N LEU A 4 5.73 17.01 -22.58
CA LEU A 4 5.35 17.61 -21.31
C LEU A 4 6.60 17.95 -20.50
N LEU A 5 6.66 19.19 -20.02
CA LEU A 5 7.74 19.66 -19.17
C LEU A 5 7.54 19.19 -17.71
N PRO A 6 8.60 19.03 -16.91
CA PRO A 6 8.48 18.64 -15.49
C PRO A 6 7.55 19.56 -14.69
N GLN A 7 7.47 20.84 -15.02
CA GLN A 7 6.54 21.77 -14.37
C GLN A 7 5.08 21.47 -14.70
N GLU A 8 4.78 21.08 -15.94
CA GLU A 8 3.43 20.67 -16.34
C GLU A 8 3.02 19.40 -15.59
N LEU A 9 3.94 18.43 -15.44
CA LEU A 9 3.69 17.22 -14.65
C LEU A 9 3.38 17.55 -13.19
N ARG A 10 4.15 18.45 -12.55
CA ARG A 10 3.87 18.91 -11.17
C ARG A 10 2.49 19.54 -11.04
N ILE A 11 2.08 20.32 -12.04
CA ILE A 11 0.76 20.96 -12.04
C ILE A 11 -0.35 19.91 -12.14
N LEU A 12 -0.24 18.92 -13.02
CA LEU A 12 -1.23 17.83 -13.12
C LEU A 12 -1.37 17.07 -11.80
N VAL A 13 -0.24 16.75 -11.17
CA VAL A 13 -0.23 16.07 -9.86
C VAL A 13 -0.89 16.95 -8.79
N ALA A 14 -0.52 18.22 -8.69
CA ALA A 14 -1.05 19.13 -7.70
C ALA A 14 -2.57 19.34 -7.84
N VAL A 15 -3.08 19.46 -9.07
CA VAL A 15 -4.54 19.59 -9.29
C VAL A 15 -5.28 18.32 -8.84
N ALA A 16 -4.73 17.14 -9.12
CA ALA A 16 -5.33 15.88 -8.68
C ALA A 16 -5.31 15.71 -7.15
N GLU A 17 -4.25 16.13 -6.49
CA GLU A 17 -4.09 15.99 -5.03
C GLU A 17 -4.92 17.00 -4.24
N THR A 18 -5.03 18.21 -4.74
CA THR A 18 -5.78 19.28 -4.05
C THR A 18 -7.25 19.34 -4.43
N GLY A 19 -7.66 18.63 -5.48
CA GLY A 19 -9.03 18.61 -5.97
C GLY A 19 -9.47 19.91 -6.65
N GLY A 20 -8.54 20.82 -6.97
CA GLY A 20 -8.93 22.09 -7.57
C GLY A 20 -7.80 22.97 -8.10
N PHE A 21 -8.08 23.75 -9.12
CA PHE A 21 -7.10 24.63 -9.77
C PHE A 21 -6.57 25.76 -8.86
N SER A 22 -7.44 26.33 -8.03
CA SER A 22 -7.04 27.41 -7.09
C SER A 22 -6.18 26.87 -5.96
N ALA A 23 -6.53 25.69 -5.40
CA ALA A 23 -5.77 25.06 -4.34
C ALA A 23 -4.40 24.58 -4.87
N ALA A 24 -4.34 24.01 -6.08
CA ALA A 24 -3.07 23.66 -6.75
C ALA A 24 -2.20 24.89 -6.99
N ALA A 25 -2.78 26.00 -7.40
CA ALA A 25 -2.06 27.27 -7.62
C ALA A 25 -1.43 27.76 -6.31
N ALA A 26 -2.17 27.76 -5.21
CA ALA A 26 -1.65 28.12 -3.90
C ALA A 26 -0.52 27.19 -3.45
N ALA A 27 -0.67 25.87 -3.62
CA ALA A 27 0.35 24.88 -3.25
C ALA A 27 1.66 25.03 -4.05
N LEU A 28 1.58 25.48 -5.29
CA LEU A 28 2.74 25.65 -6.19
C LEU A 28 3.29 27.09 -6.25
N GLY A 29 2.71 28.05 -5.55
CA GLY A 29 3.09 29.46 -5.65
C GLY A 29 2.81 30.07 -7.01
N LEU A 30 1.76 29.59 -7.70
CA LEU A 30 1.36 30.06 -9.04
C LEU A 30 0.01 30.77 -8.99
N THR A 31 -0.37 31.44 -10.11
CA THR A 31 -1.72 31.96 -10.28
C THR A 31 -2.66 30.85 -10.78
N GLN A 32 -3.94 30.94 -10.43
CA GLN A 32 -4.95 29.99 -10.92
C GLN A 32 -5.05 29.98 -12.46
N SER A 33 -4.85 31.16 -13.11
CA SER A 33 -4.83 31.27 -14.56
C SER A 33 -3.65 30.52 -15.18
N ALA A 34 -2.46 30.58 -14.58
CA ALA A 34 -1.28 29.85 -15.03
C ALA A 34 -1.50 28.31 -14.92
N VAL A 35 -2.02 27.83 -13.79
CA VAL A 35 -2.38 26.42 -13.62
C VAL A 35 -3.41 25.98 -14.66
N SER A 36 -4.49 26.77 -14.85
CA SER A 36 -5.53 26.45 -15.82
C SER A 36 -5.01 26.45 -17.28
N HIS A 37 -4.11 27.35 -17.61
CA HIS A 37 -3.48 27.41 -18.93
C HIS A 37 -2.55 26.19 -19.17
N SER A 38 -1.75 25.84 -18.17
CA SER A 38 -0.85 24.68 -18.22
C SER A 38 -1.62 23.38 -18.39
N VAL A 39 -2.71 23.17 -17.63
CA VAL A 39 -3.55 21.98 -17.78
C VAL A 39 -4.14 21.90 -19.20
N ARG A 40 -4.72 22.98 -19.71
CA ARG A 40 -5.23 23.01 -21.11
C ARG A 40 -4.14 22.71 -22.14
N GLY A 41 -2.93 23.26 -21.92
CA GLY A 41 -1.78 22.94 -22.77
C GLY A 41 -1.41 21.47 -22.73
N SER A 42 -1.41 20.86 -21.55
CA SER A 42 -1.14 19.43 -21.36
C SER A 42 -2.23 18.57 -22.02
N GLU A 43 -3.51 18.94 -21.88
CA GLU A 43 -4.64 18.27 -22.53
C GLU A 43 -4.53 18.32 -24.05
N ALA A 44 -4.16 19.49 -24.62
CA ALA A 44 -3.94 19.64 -26.06
C ALA A 44 -2.76 18.77 -26.56
N LYS A 45 -1.66 18.72 -25.80
CA LYS A 45 -0.49 17.91 -26.12
C LYS A 45 -0.80 16.40 -26.07
N LEU A 46 -1.64 15.97 -25.11
CA LEU A 46 -2.01 14.57 -24.93
C LEU A 46 -3.25 14.15 -25.74
N GLY A 47 -3.97 15.11 -26.31
CA GLY A 47 -5.17 14.85 -27.09
C GLY A 47 -6.36 14.32 -26.28
N ALA A 48 -6.41 14.60 -24.98
CA ALA A 48 -7.44 14.11 -24.08
C ALA A 48 -7.75 15.13 -22.96
N VAL A 49 -9.02 15.19 -22.56
CA VAL A 49 -9.44 15.92 -21.35
C VAL A 49 -8.99 15.15 -20.12
N LEU A 50 -8.21 15.80 -19.25
CA LEU A 50 -7.64 15.17 -18.08
C LEU A 50 -8.44 15.48 -16.80
N PHE A 51 -9.13 16.61 -16.74
CA PHE A 51 -9.90 17.02 -15.56
C PHE A 51 -11.29 17.48 -15.92
N GLU A 52 -12.26 16.99 -15.18
CA GLU A 52 -13.63 17.49 -15.18
C GLU A 52 -13.77 18.59 -14.12
N ARG A 53 -14.43 19.69 -14.50
CA ARG A 53 -14.72 20.79 -13.59
C ARG A 53 -16.12 20.63 -13.03
N GLY A 54 -16.23 20.49 -11.72
CA GLY A 54 -17.49 20.41 -10.99
C GLY A 54 -17.71 21.60 -10.06
N ARG A 55 -18.88 21.64 -9.43
CA ARG A 55 -19.24 22.67 -8.41
C ARG A 55 -18.33 22.61 -7.17
N THR A 56 -17.73 21.46 -6.90
CA THR A 56 -16.89 21.19 -5.73
C THR A 56 -15.38 21.17 -6.06
N GLY A 57 -14.98 21.49 -7.30
CA GLY A 57 -13.57 21.51 -7.67
C GLY A 57 -13.26 20.86 -9.02
N ALA A 58 -12.14 20.17 -9.12
CA ALA A 58 -11.68 19.44 -10.29
C ALA A 58 -11.38 17.99 -9.93
N SER A 59 -11.96 17.07 -10.69
CA SER A 59 -11.70 15.62 -10.56
C SER A 59 -10.99 15.09 -11.80
N PRO A 60 -10.00 14.21 -11.69
CA PRO A 60 -9.38 13.60 -12.87
C PRO A 60 -10.39 12.70 -13.59
N THR A 61 -10.37 12.76 -14.93
CA THR A 61 -11.02 11.76 -15.78
C THR A 61 -10.22 10.45 -15.73
N ARG A 62 -10.72 9.37 -16.32
CA ARG A 62 -9.94 8.11 -16.47
C ARG A 62 -8.62 8.34 -17.23
N ALA A 63 -8.59 9.24 -18.20
CA ALA A 63 -7.35 9.67 -18.88
C ALA A 63 -6.46 10.47 -17.92
N GLY A 64 -7.07 11.36 -17.13
CA GLY A 64 -6.40 12.15 -16.11
C GLY A 64 -5.75 11.30 -15.01
N GLU A 65 -6.46 10.30 -14.49
CA GLU A 65 -5.90 9.35 -13.51
C GLU A 65 -4.61 8.68 -14.05
N ARG A 66 -4.66 8.20 -15.29
CA ARG A 66 -3.49 7.60 -15.96
C ARG A 66 -2.36 8.61 -16.14
N ALA A 67 -2.67 9.82 -16.62
CA ALA A 67 -1.69 10.87 -16.83
C ALA A 67 -1.03 11.28 -15.51
N VAL A 68 -1.80 11.44 -14.44
CA VAL A 68 -1.30 11.78 -13.10
C VAL A 68 -0.41 10.67 -12.53
N ALA A 69 -0.82 9.39 -12.68
CA ALA A 69 -0.01 8.26 -12.23
C ALA A 69 1.35 8.23 -12.96
N HIS A 70 1.37 8.42 -14.27
CA HIS A 70 2.61 8.54 -15.05
C HIS A 70 3.42 9.77 -14.64
N ALA A 71 2.77 10.93 -14.45
CA ALA A 71 3.43 12.17 -14.03
C ALA A 71 4.15 11.98 -12.68
N ARG A 72 3.52 11.36 -11.69
CA ARG A 72 4.16 11.05 -10.41
C ARG A 72 5.39 10.16 -10.58
N ARG A 73 5.29 9.09 -11.38
CA ARG A 73 6.43 8.18 -11.62
C ARG A 73 7.59 8.88 -12.33
N ILE A 74 7.31 9.70 -13.34
CA ILE A 74 8.35 10.47 -14.04
C ILE A 74 9.03 11.45 -13.08
N LEU A 75 8.26 12.22 -12.31
CA LEU A 75 8.80 13.13 -11.31
C LEU A 75 9.63 12.41 -10.26
N ARG A 76 9.16 11.21 -9.84
CA ARG A 76 9.91 10.36 -8.92
C ARG A 76 11.25 9.91 -9.48
N LEU A 77 11.31 9.52 -10.75
CA LEU A 77 12.57 9.16 -11.41
C LEU A 77 13.54 10.34 -11.51
N TYR A 78 13.06 11.58 -11.69
CA TYR A 78 13.91 12.76 -11.60
C TYR A 78 14.52 12.93 -10.20
N GLU A 79 13.75 12.69 -9.12
CA GLU A 79 14.25 12.73 -7.75
C GLU A 79 15.33 11.65 -7.51
N VAL A 80 15.05 10.42 -7.95
CA VAL A 80 15.96 9.28 -7.83
C VAL A 80 17.26 9.52 -8.59
N MET A 81 17.17 9.96 -9.86
CA MET A 81 18.34 10.28 -10.66
C MET A 81 19.24 11.31 -9.95
N GLY A 82 18.63 12.36 -9.41
CA GLY A 82 19.39 13.39 -8.68
C GLY A 82 20.06 12.85 -7.40
N ALA A 83 19.40 11.91 -6.69
CA ALA A 83 19.94 11.30 -5.50
C ALA A 83 21.09 10.33 -5.83
N GLU A 84 20.91 9.45 -6.81
CA GLU A 84 21.93 8.46 -7.23
C GLU A 84 23.18 9.14 -7.81
N VAL A 85 23.02 10.19 -8.63
CA VAL A 85 24.16 10.94 -9.16
C VAL A 85 24.96 11.65 -8.06
N ARG A 86 24.27 12.25 -7.07
CA ARG A 86 24.96 12.86 -5.93
C ARG A 86 25.67 11.84 -5.05
N GLY A 87 25.07 10.65 -4.86
CA GLY A 87 25.69 9.55 -4.14
C GLY A 87 26.96 9.04 -4.81
N ALA A 88 26.94 8.87 -6.12
CA ALA A 88 28.11 8.45 -6.92
C ALA A 88 29.25 9.47 -6.91
N GLY A 89 28.96 10.77 -6.83
CA GLY A 89 29.96 11.85 -6.85
C GLY A 89 30.76 12.04 -5.54
N ARG A 90 30.40 11.38 -4.45
CA ARG A 90 31.08 11.49 -3.14
C ARG A 90 32.28 10.58 -2.94
N GLY A 91 32.70 9.84 -3.92
CA GLY A 91 34.08 9.36 -4.10
C GLY A 91 34.66 8.34 -3.10
N GLU A 92 33.87 7.67 -2.28
CA GLU A 92 34.36 6.67 -1.33
C GLU A 92 33.83 5.25 -1.66
N GLY A 93 34.25 4.67 -2.76
CA GLY A 93 34.25 3.19 -2.99
C GLY A 93 33.01 2.34 -2.57
N ARG A 94 31.98 2.94 -2.06
CA ARG A 94 30.67 2.37 -1.75
C ARG A 94 29.59 3.24 -2.42
N ASP A 95 28.75 2.64 -3.20
CA ASP A 95 27.52 3.27 -3.71
C ASP A 95 26.69 3.73 -2.49
N THR A 96 26.88 4.99 -2.08
CA THR A 96 26.07 5.58 -1.01
C THR A 96 24.68 5.82 -1.55
N VAL A 97 23.76 4.97 -1.17
CA VAL A 97 22.34 5.12 -1.54
C VAL A 97 21.73 6.19 -0.65
N GLU A 98 21.26 7.27 -1.25
CA GLU A 98 20.63 8.39 -0.54
C GLU A 98 19.23 8.68 -1.10
N GLY A 99 18.39 9.30 -0.28
CA GLY A 99 17.10 9.81 -0.70
C GLY A 99 15.91 9.23 0.07
N VAL A 100 14.72 9.69 -0.31
CA VAL A 100 13.47 9.20 0.25
C VAL A 100 13.11 7.86 -0.39
N LEU A 101 12.55 6.93 0.39
CA LEU A 101 11.98 5.67 -0.07
C LEU A 101 10.54 5.58 0.42
N ARG A 102 9.58 5.74 -0.48
CA ARG A 102 8.14 5.73 -0.16
C ARG A 102 7.61 4.31 -0.17
N ILE A 103 7.06 3.88 0.97
CA ILE A 103 6.58 2.51 1.19
C ILE A 103 5.11 2.58 1.57
N ALA A 104 4.26 1.84 0.87
CA ALA A 104 2.88 1.60 1.29
C ALA A 104 2.77 0.20 1.89
N ALA A 105 2.06 0.05 3.00
CA ALA A 105 1.84 -1.25 3.61
C ALA A 105 0.50 -1.29 4.35
N PHE A 106 -0.14 -2.44 4.37
CA PHE A 106 -1.28 -2.63 5.26
C PHE A 106 -0.80 -2.75 6.72
N ARG A 107 -1.72 -2.54 7.67
CA ARG A 107 -1.40 -2.32 9.10
C ARG A 107 -0.49 -3.41 9.69
N SER A 108 -0.89 -4.69 9.62
CA SER A 108 -0.11 -5.76 10.26
C SER A 108 1.26 -5.98 9.59
N ALA A 109 1.38 -5.74 8.27
CA ALA A 109 2.68 -5.77 7.60
C ALA A 109 3.58 -4.60 8.02
N ALA A 110 3.00 -3.39 8.19
CA ALA A 110 3.73 -2.22 8.66
C ALA A 110 4.26 -2.41 10.09
N LEU A 111 3.52 -3.12 10.94
CA LEU A 111 3.90 -3.38 12.34
C LEU A 111 4.90 -4.53 12.50
N HIS A 112 4.81 -5.57 11.67
CA HIS A 112 5.51 -6.83 11.93
C HIS A 112 6.55 -7.23 10.88
N LEU A 113 6.44 -6.75 9.64
CA LEU A 113 7.38 -7.07 8.56
C LEU A 113 8.36 -5.93 8.27
N LEU A 114 7.89 -4.68 8.34
CA LEU A 114 8.74 -3.53 8.00
C LEU A 114 9.80 -3.21 9.06
N PRO A 115 9.51 -3.15 10.38
CA PRO A 115 10.48 -2.64 11.35
C PRO A 115 11.83 -3.37 11.30
N PRO A 116 11.91 -4.71 11.35
CA PRO A 116 13.21 -5.39 11.32
C PRO A 116 13.93 -5.21 9.97
N ALA A 117 13.21 -5.02 8.87
CA ALA A 117 13.82 -4.75 7.57
C ALA A 117 14.35 -3.31 7.49
N LEU A 118 13.63 -2.34 8.06
CA LEU A 118 14.03 -0.93 8.09
C LEU A 118 15.23 -0.71 9.01
N GLU A 119 15.32 -1.40 10.15
CA GLU A 119 16.49 -1.37 11.04
C GLU A 119 17.76 -1.83 10.31
N ARG A 120 17.69 -2.98 9.60
CA ARG A 120 18.81 -3.47 8.79
C ARG A 120 19.13 -2.53 7.62
N LEU A 121 18.10 -1.97 6.98
CA LEU A 121 18.28 -0.99 5.91
C LEU A 121 19.01 0.26 6.44
N ALA A 122 18.60 0.81 7.56
CA ALA A 122 19.23 1.97 8.18
C ALA A 122 20.70 1.71 8.56
N ALA A 123 21.00 0.53 9.09
CA ALA A 123 22.36 0.14 9.44
C ALA A 123 23.31 0.03 8.22
N ARG A 124 22.79 -0.42 7.08
CA ARG A 124 23.57 -0.63 5.83
C ARG A 124 23.56 0.58 4.90
N HIS A 125 22.48 1.34 4.91
CA HIS A 125 22.21 2.45 4.00
C HIS A 125 21.64 3.67 4.75
N PRO A 126 22.43 4.32 5.62
CA PRO A 126 21.96 5.41 6.51
C PRO A 126 21.46 6.65 5.73
N GLY A 127 21.80 6.77 4.46
CA GLY A 127 21.32 7.86 3.61
C GLY A 127 19.90 7.66 3.07
N ILE A 128 19.31 6.45 3.18
CA ILE A 128 17.94 6.19 2.78
C ILE A 128 17.00 6.65 3.91
N ARG A 129 16.02 7.46 3.58
CA ARG A 129 14.96 7.90 4.50
C ARG A 129 13.64 7.22 4.12
N PRO A 130 13.23 6.15 4.82
CA PRO A 130 11.94 5.51 4.55
C PRO A 130 10.79 6.39 5.03
N GLU A 131 9.79 6.56 4.15
CA GLU A 131 8.50 7.15 4.45
C GLU A 131 7.43 6.07 4.31
N VAL A 132 6.90 5.62 5.45
CA VAL A 132 5.90 4.55 5.50
C VAL A 132 4.51 5.14 5.58
N ARG A 133 3.66 4.75 4.64
CA ARG A 133 2.24 5.04 4.63
C ARG A 133 1.46 3.75 4.90
N VAL A 134 0.74 3.74 6.02
CA VAL A 134 -0.19 2.65 6.32
C VAL A 134 -1.47 2.89 5.52
N VAL A 135 -1.89 1.88 4.77
CA VAL A 135 -3.08 1.93 3.92
C VAL A 135 -3.99 0.75 4.22
N ARG A 136 -5.28 0.91 3.94
CA ARG A 136 -6.23 -0.19 4.03
C ARG A 136 -6.04 -1.13 2.83
N GLU A 137 -6.06 -2.44 3.09
CA GLU A 137 -5.92 -3.47 2.05
C GLU A 137 -7.31 -3.80 1.44
N ILE A 138 -7.94 -2.76 0.90
CA ILE A 138 -9.25 -2.82 0.23
C ILE A 138 -9.09 -2.35 -1.21
N GLY A 139 -9.75 -3.00 -2.15
CA GLY A 139 -9.61 -2.71 -3.57
C GLY A 139 -8.17 -2.97 -4.02
N ALA A 140 -7.51 -1.96 -4.57
CA ALA A 140 -6.12 -2.08 -5.00
C ALA A 140 -5.10 -1.97 -3.86
N GLY A 141 -5.51 -1.53 -2.65
CA GLY A 141 -4.69 -1.48 -1.44
C GLY A 141 -3.29 -0.88 -1.64
N ALA A 142 -2.28 -1.49 -1.01
CA ALA A 142 -0.90 -1.06 -1.16
C ALA A 142 -0.37 -1.17 -2.60
N ALA A 143 -0.87 -2.12 -3.39
CA ALA A 143 -0.53 -2.25 -4.79
C ALA A 143 -1.06 -1.06 -5.61
N GLY A 144 -2.23 -0.53 -5.26
CA GLY A 144 -2.79 0.68 -5.87
C GLY A 144 -1.92 1.92 -5.64
N GLU A 145 -1.36 2.09 -4.43
CA GLU A 145 -0.44 3.19 -4.13
C GLU A 145 0.79 3.18 -5.05
N VAL A 146 1.32 1.98 -5.33
CA VAL A 146 2.44 1.82 -6.26
C VAL A 146 2.01 2.07 -7.71
N ALA A 147 0.86 1.51 -8.13
CA ALA A 147 0.34 1.69 -9.48
C ALA A 147 0.07 3.16 -9.81
N GLU A 148 -0.36 3.94 -8.83
CA GLU A 148 -0.64 5.36 -8.96
C GLU A 148 0.60 6.26 -8.71
N GLY A 149 1.77 5.67 -8.46
CA GLY A 149 3.03 6.39 -8.28
C GLY A 149 3.14 7.16 -6.96
N ARG A 150 2.32 6.80 -5.95
CA ARG A 150 2.41 7.38 -4.60
C ARG A 150 3.40 6.65 -3.69
N ALA A 151 3.74 5.39 -4.03
CA ALA A 151 4.77 4.62 -3.34
C ALA A 151 5.75 4.01 -4.34
N ASP A 152 6.99 3.79 -3.92
CA ASP A 152 8.04 3.11 -4.68
C ASP A 152 7.92 1.58 -4.55
N LEU A 153 7.46 1.14 -3.36
CA LEU A 153 7.24 -0.26 -3.02
C LEU A 153 5.99 -0.36 -2.14
N GLY A 154 5.17 -1.38 -2.39
CA GLY A 154 4.03 -1.75 -1.56
C GLY A 154 4.24 -3.11 -0.90
N ILE A 155 3.80 -3.30 0.34
CA ILE A 155 3.61 -4.62 0.93
C ILE A 155 2.13 -4.91 0.89
N ALA A 156 1.75 -5.91 0.10
CA ALA A 156 0.38 -6.22 -0.28
C ALA A 156 0.06 -7.71 -0.13
N THR A 157 -1.21 -8.03 -0.05
CA THR A 157 -1.69 -9.40 -0.22
C THR A 157 -1.64 -9.76 -1.70
N LEU A 158 -0.89 -10.81 -2.04
CA LEU A 158 -0.74 -11.27 -3.41
C LEU A 158 -1.83 -12.27 -3.80
N GLY A 159 -2.12 -12.31 -5.10
CA GLY A 159 -3.05 -13.29 -5.67
C GLY A 159 -4.52 -13.00 -5.33
N SER A 160 -4.90 -11.78 -4.98
CA SER A 160 -6.30 -11.33 -4.95
C SER A 160 -6.96 -11.61 -6.31
N PRO A 161 -8.26 -12.00 -6.38
CA PRO A 161 -8.98 -12.16 -7.67
C PRO A 161 -9.06 -10.87 -8.48
N GLU A 162 -8.96 -9.73 -7.82
CA GLU A 162 -8.84 -8.45 -8.49
C GLU A 162 -7.47 -8.31 -9.16
N GLY A 163 -6.50 -9.19 -8.78
CA GLY A 163 -5.14 -9.20 -9.31
C GLY A 163 -4.31 -8.01 -8.84
N ALA A 164 -2.99 -8.12 -8.94
CA ALA A 164 -2.16 -6.93 -8.87
C ALA A 164 -2.44 -6.05 -10.09
N PRO A 165 -2.47 -4.71 -9.94
CA PRO A 165 -2.59 -3.83 -11.09
C PRO A 165 -1.57 -4.20 -12.18
N PRO A 166 -1.97 -4.20 -13.45
CA PRO A 166 -1.09 -4.60 -14.54
C PRO A 166 0.17 -3.73 -14.60
N GLY A 167 1.30 -4.35 -14.92
CA GLY A 167 2.59 -3.68 -15.03
C GLY A 167 3.38 -3.57 -13.73
N LEU A 168 2.92 -4.14 -12.62
CA LEU A 168 3.70 -4.26 -11.40
C LEU A 168 4.50 -5.57 -11.36
N LEU A 169 5.69 -5.50 -10.78
CA LEU A 169 6.47 -6.65 -10.36
C LEU A 169 6.10 -7.00 -8.93
N SER A 170 6.07 -8.27 -8.61
CA SER A 170 5.78 -8.76 -7.26
C SER A 170 6.71 -9.89 -6.85
N GLY A 171 6.82 -10.11 -5.54
CA GLY A 171 7.53 -11.25 -5.00
C GLY A 171 7.02 -11.61 -3.62
N VAL A 172 6.86 -12.90 -3.35
CA VAL A 172 6.35 -13.43 -2.09
C VAL A 172 7.36 -13.24 -0.98
N LEU A 173 6.92 -12.65 0.14
CA LEU A 173 7.68 -12.49 1.38
C LEU A 173 7.31 -13.54 2.42
N ALA A 174 6.02 -13.82 2.59
CA ALA A 174 5.52 -14.80 3.54
C ALA A 174 4.23 -15.43 3.02
N GLU A 175 3.97 -16.63 3.49
CA GLU A 175 2.67 -17.27 3.43
C GLU A 175 2.16 -17.36 4.87
N GLU A 176 0.95 -16.92 5.13
CA GLU A 176 0.37 -16.94 6.46
C GLU A 176 -1.01 -17.58 6.47
N ALA A 177 -1.25 -18.41 7.49
CA ALA A 177 -2.52 -19.04 7.71
C ALA A 177 -3.49 -18.09 8.43
N TYR A 178 -4.78 -18.33 8.26
CA TYR A 178 -5.81 -17.75 9.12
C TYR A 178 -6.08 -18.69 10.29
N ARG A 179 -6.41 -18.10 11.43
CA ARG A 179 -6.69 -18.79 12.69
C ARG A 179 -8.05 -18.37 13.22
N LEU A 180 -8.69 -19.26 13.94
CA LEU A 180 -9.87 -18.92 14.74
C LEU A 180 -9.39 -18.30 16.04
N VAL A 181 -9.88 -17.11 16.36
CA VAL A 181 -9.60 -16.37 17.59
C VAL A 181 -10.88 -16.25 18.40
N HIS A 182 -10.81 -16.57 19.67
CA HIS A 182 -11.95 -16.56 20.57
C HIS A 182 -11.52 -16.20 22.01
N PRO A 183 -12.44 -15.85 22.89
CA PRO A 183 -12.12 -15.57 24.29
C PRO A 183 -11.42 -16.77 24.94
N ALA A 184 -10.40 -16.50 25.74
CA ALA A 184 -9.64 -17.55 26.43
C ALA A 184 -10.53 -18.46 27.28
N GLY A 185 -10.31 -19.78 27.18
CA GLY A 185 -11.05 -20.79 27.93
C GLY A 185 -12.52 -20.96 27.53
N HIS A 186 -12.99 -20.39 26.41
CA HIS A 186 -14.38 -20.53 25.99
C HIS A 186 -14.70 -21.99 25.56
N PRO A 187 -15.74 -22.67 26.14
CA PRO A 187 -15.98 -24.11 25.93
C PRO A 187 -16.43 -24.43 24.50
N ASP A 188 -17.13 -23.53 23.82
CA ASP A 188 -17.62 -23.70 22.44
C ASP A 188 -17.41 -22.43 21.62
N PRO A 189 -16.18 -22.19 21.10
CA PRO A 189 -15.88 -20.99 20.36
C PRO A 189 -16.72 -20.79 19.09
N LYS A 190 -17.14 -21.91 18.45
CA LYS A 190 -17.87 -21.85 17.17
C LYS A 190 -19.33 -21.43 17.33
N ALA A 191 -19.88 -21.48 18.54
CA ALA A 191 -21.21 -20.96 18.83
C ALA A 191 -21.24 -19.43 19.04
N LEU A 192 -20.08 -18.80 19.13
CA LEU A 192 -19.98 -17.35 19.32
C LEU A 192 -20.36 -16.56 18.06
N PRO A 193 -20.87 -15.32 18.22
CA PRO A 193 -21.06 -14.40 17.10
C PRO A 193 -19.74 -14.14 16.37
N LEU A 194 -19.80 -14.07 15.05
CA LEU A 194 -18.63 -13.70 14.23
C LEU A 194 -18.44 -12.18 14.23
N MET A 195 -17.22 -11.76 14.47
CA MET A 195 -16.74 -10.40 14.31
C MET A 195 -15.87 -10.32 13.06
N ASP A 196 -16.04 -9.28 12.28
CA ASP A 196 -15.36 -9.10 11.00
C ASP A 196 -14.98 -7.64 10.76
N TRP A 197 -14.10 -7.40 9.80
CA TRP A 197 -13.74 -6.07 9.31
C TRP A 197 -13.54 -6.09 7.79
N ASP A 198 -13.63 -4.95 7.16
CA ASP A 198 -13.68 -4.88 5.70
C ASP A 198 -12.44 -5.42 5.00
N GLU A 199 -11.26 -5.32 5.62
CA GLU A 199 -9.98 -5.79 5.06
C GLU A 199 -9.75 -7.31 5.18
N ASN A 200 -10.53 -7.98 6.03
CA ASN A 200 -10.39 -9.43 6.26
C ASN A 200 -10.72 -10.28 5.02
N CYS A 201 -11.42 -9.70 4.12
CA CYS A 201 -11.99 -10.41 3.01
C CYS A 201 -11.19 -10.22 1.74
N GLY A 202 -9.97 -10.71 1.72
CA GLY A 202 -9.44 -11.18 0.45
C GLY A 202 -10.39 -12.25 -0.08
N SER A 203 -10.62 -12.26 -1.36
CA SER A 203 -11.53 -13.20 -2.02
C SER A 203 -11.16 -14.66 -1.82
N TYR A 204 -9.91 -14.99 -1.47
CA TYR A 204 -9.50 -16.34 -1.08
C TYR A 204 -10.23 -16.85 0.14
N THR A 205 -10.27 -16.04 1.19
CA THR A 205 -10.93 -16.42 2.42
C THR A 205 -12.43 -16.49 2.23
N ARG A 206 -13.05 -15.63 1.41
CA ARG A 206 -14.50 -15.65 1.17
C ARG A 206 -15.01 -16.93 0.56
N SER A 207 -14.28 -17.55 -0.39
CA SER A 207 -14.71 -18.83 -0.96
C SER A 207 -14.64 -19.94 0.07
N TRP A 208 -13.56 -19.97 0.87
CA TRP A 208 -13.43 -20.91 1.97
C TRP A 208 -14.53 -20.68 3.02
N TRP A 209 -14.81 -19.44 3.43
CA TRP A 209 -15.85 -19.13 4.41
C TRP A 209 -17.23 -19.63 3.98
N ARG A 210 -17.58 -19.43 2.70
CA ARG A 210 -18.85 -19.90 2.17
C ARG A 210 -18.99 -21.42 2.14
N SER A 211 -17.87 -22.13 2.15
CA SER A 211 -17.84 -23.59 2.20
C SER A 211 -17.92 -24.17 3.63
N GLN A 212 -18.00 -23.29 4.64
CA GLN A 212 -18.05 -23.71 6.05
C GLN A 212 -19.46 -23.48 6.62
N ASP A 213 -20.18 -24.57 6.93
CA ASP A 213 -21.55 -24.49 7.47
C ASP A 213 -21.59 -23.96 8.92
N TRP A 214 -20.47 -24.03 9.64
CA TRP A 214 -20.36 -23.62 11.03
C TRP A 214 -20.09 -22.12 11.23
N ILE A 215 -19.74 -21.37 10.20
CA ILE A 215 -19.42 -19.95 10.32
C ILE A 215 -20.70 -19.13 10.21
N PRO A 216 -21.12 -18.42 11.27
CA PRO A 216 -22.31 -17.56 11.20
C PRO A 216 -22.04 -16.32 10.36
N ARG A 217 -23.09 -15.59 10.02
CA ARG A 217 -22.93 -14.26 9.45
C ARG A 217 -22.31 -13.33 10.50
N ALA A 218 -21.40 -12.45 10.06
CA ALA A 218 -20.83 -11.45 10.94
C ALA A 218 -21.93 -10.54 11.49
N THR A 219 -22.02 -10.46 12.81
CA THR A 219 -23.00 -9.64 13.54
C THR A 219 -22.42 -8.28 13.92
N VAL A 220 -21.09 -8.18 14.01
CA VAL A 220 -20.36 -6.94 14.30
C VAL A 220 -19.31 -6.75 13.23
N LYS A 221 -19.26 -5.53 12.66
CA LYS A 221 -18.18 -5.07 11.79
C LYS A 221 -17.40 -3.98 12.50
N ALA A 222 -16.11 -4.19 12.64
CA ALA A 222 -15.17 -3.23 13.17
C ALA A 222 -14.41 -2.49 12.05
N GLU A 223 -13.71 -1.43 12.39
CA GLU A 223 -12.94 -0.64 11.42
C GLU A 223 -11.65 -1.35 11.01
N ASP A 224 -11.01 -2.07 11.95
CA ASP A 224 -9.74 -2.76 11.73
C ASP A 224 -9.60 -4.05 12.56
N ASP A 225 -8.54 -4.80 12.28
CA ASP A 225 -8.20 -6.07 12.91
C ASP A 225 -7.85 -5.91 14.41
N ALA A 226 -7.25 -4.80 14.84
CA ALA A 226 -6.91 -4.57 16.24
C ALA A 226 -8.16 -4.35 17.09
N MET A 227 -9.15 -3.64 16.55
CA MET A 227 -10.45 -3.48 17.22
C MET A 227 -11.15 -4.84 17.35
N VAL A 228 -11.17 -5.66 16.29
CA VAL A 228 -11.72 -7.02 16.34
C VAL A 228 -11.05 -7.83 17.43
N LEU A 229 -9.72 -7.87 17.45
CA LEU A 229 -8.95 -8.64 18.45
C LEU A 229 -9.27 -8.21 19.89
N THR A 230 -9.37 -6.89 20.12
CA THR A 230 -9.75 -6.32 21.41
C THR A 230 -11.15 -6.74 21.84
N MET A 231 -12.11 -6.71 20.91
CA MET A 231 -13.50 -7.07 21.18
C MET A 231 -13.64 -8.57 21.47
N VAL A 232 -12.92 -9.41 20.74
CA VAL A 232 -12.85 -10.87 21.01
C VAL A 232 -12.31 -11.12 22.42
N GLY A 233 -11.20 -10.47 22.80
CA GLY A 233 -10.64 -10.60 24.16
C GLY A 233 -11.58 -10.13 25.27
N ARG A 234 -12.58 -9.30 24.97
CA ARG A 234 -13.64 -8.89 25.89
C ARG A 234 -14.88 -9.83 25.90
N GLY A 235 -14.82 -10.93 25.18
CA GLY A 235 -15.90 -11.91 25.15
C GLY A 235 -17.06 -11.61 24.22
N LEU A 236 -16.91 -10.63 23.29
CA LEU A 236 -18.01 -10.19 22.44
C LEU A 236 -18.27 -11.11 21.23
N GLY A 237 -17.35 -12.04 20.93
CA GLY A 237 -17.50 -12.97 19.81
C GLY A 237 -16.22 -13.71 19.48
N MET A 238 -16.20 -14.31 18.30
CA MET A 238 -15.02 -14.94 17.68
C MET A 238 -14.65 -14.22 16.39
N ALA A 239 -13.42 -14.42 15.91
CA ALA A 239 -13.00 -13.94 14.61
C ALA A 239 -12.10 -14.96 13.90
N ILE A 240 -12.01 -14.87 12.56
CA ILE A 240 -11.04 -15.62 11.76
C ILE A 240 -10.04 -14.59 11.22
N MET A 241 -8.79 -14.66 11.68
CA MET A 241 -7.80 -13.62 11.49
C MET A 241 -6.49 -14.19 10.94
N PRO A 242 -5.76 -13.41 10.11
CA PRO A 242 -4.44 -13.82 9.63
C PRO A 242 -3.40 -13.73 10.75
N GLU A 243 -2.38 -14.58 10.71
CA GLU A 243 -1.38 -14.71 11.77
C GLU A 243 -0.62 -13.42 12.10
N LEU A 244 -0.34 -12.57 11.12
CA LEU A 244 0.32 -11.29 11.38
C LEU A 244 -0.50 -10.39 12.31
N SER A 245 -1.82 -10.38 12.15
CA SER A 245 -2.71 -9.59 13.02
C SER A 245 -2.78 -10.15 14.44
N LEU A 246 -2.42 -11.42 14.63
CA LEU A 246 -2.46 -12.12 15.94
C LEU A 246 -1.19 -11.91 16.75
N ARG A 247 -0.13 -11.33 16.20
CA ARG A 247 1.10 -11.05 16.96
C ARG A 247 0.90 -10.05 18.11
N GLU A 248 -0.20 -9.31 18.08
CA GLU A 248 -0.62 -8.40 19.15
C GLU A 248 -1.63 -9.06 20.12
N ALA A 249 -1.93 -10.36 19.95
CA ALA A 249 -2.86 -11.06 20.82
C ALA A 249 -2.36 -11.09 22.26
N THR A 250 -3.28 -10.88 23.19
CA THR A 250 -3.06 -10.96 24.64
C THR A 250 -3.51 -12.29 25.19
N GLU A 251 -3.21 -12.57 26.46
CA GLU A 251 -3.71 -13.76 27.18
C GLU A 251 -5.23 -13.84 27.30
N ALA A 252 -5.96 -12.78 26.92
CA ALA A 252 -7.42 -12.75 26.92
C ALA A 252 -8.07 -13.56 25.77
N VAL A 253 -7.27 -14.03 24.81
CA VAL A 253 -7.75 -14.81 23.66
C VAL A 253 -6.99 -16.11 23.50
N ASP A 254 -7.70 -17.13 23.05
CA ASP A 254 -7.12 -18.37 22.54
C ASP A 254 -7.15 -18.37 21.01
N ILE A 255 -6.11 -18.97 20.41
CA ILE A 255 -5.91 -19.06 18.97
C ILE A 255 -5.97 -20.55 18.59
N THR A 256 -6.94 -20.90 17.74
CA THR A 256 -7.18 -22.28 17.29
C THR A 256 -6.85 -22.42 15.81
N ASP A 257 -6.13 -23.48 15.46
CA ASP A 257 -5.83 -23.85 14.08
C ASP A 257 -7.12 -24.28 13.33
N LEU A 258 -7.26 -23.80 12.10
CA LEU A 258 -8.39 -24.18 11.23
C LEU A 258 -8.13 -25.48 10.44
N GLY A 259 -6.99 -26.12 10.69
CA GLY A 259 -6.60 -27.38 10.07
C GLY A 259 -5.95 -27.19 8.68
N PRO A 260 -5.54 -28.30 8.05
CA PRO A 260 -4.72 -28.27 6.84
C PRO A 260 -5.44 -27.73 5.60
N ARG A 261 -6.74 -27.54 5.67
CA ARG A 261 -7.57 -26.91 4.63
C ARG A 261 -8.03 -25.51 5.03
N GLY A 262 -7.46 -24.95 6.10
CA GLY A 262 -7.70 -23.56 6.51
C GLY A 262 -7.26 -22.58 5.43
N PRO A 263 -7.82 -21.37 5.39
CA PRO A 263 -7.44 -20.37 4.39
C PRO A 263 -6.03 -19.84 4.65
N VAL A 264 -5.31 -19.56 3.57
CA VAL A 264 -3.94 -19.03 3.59
C VAL A 264 -3.89 -17.85 2.66
N ARG A 265 -3.12 -16.82 2.98
CA ARG A 265 -2.79 -15.73 2.05
C ARG A 265 -1.29 -15.59 1.84
N GLN A 266 -0.92 -15.08 0.69
CA GLN A 266 0.45 -14.71 0.41
C GLN A 266 0.62 -13.21 0.64
N VAL A 267 1.57 -12.85 1.48
CA VAL A 267 2.02 -11.48 1.67
C VAL A 267 3.29 -11.28 0.88
N GLY A 268 3.36 -10.22 0.10
CA GLY A 268 4.51 -9.95 -0.75
C GLY A 268 4.75 -8.47 -0.96
N TYR A 269 5.85 -8.18 -1.64
CA TYR A 269 6.08 -6.82 -2.14
C TYR A 269 5.58 -6.67 -3.57
N VAL A 270 5.20 -5.45 -3.89
CA VAL A 270 4.88 -4.99 -5.25
C VAL A 270 5.64 -3.71 -5.54
N THR A 271 6.09 -3.53 -6.78
CA THR A 271 6.83 -2.34 -7.23
C THR A 271 6.71 -2.18 -8.73
N THR A 272 7.01 -1.02 -9.29
CA THR A 272 7.10 -0.86 -10.75
C THR A 272 8.45 -1.37 -11.26
N PRO A 273 8.58 -1.76 -12.55
CA PRO A 273 9.88 -2.15 -13.14
C PRO A 273 10.94 -1.06 -12.96
N GLU A 274 10.56 0.20 -13.12
CA GLU A 274 11.46 1.35 -12.98
C GLU A 274 11.95 1.48 -11.53
N SER A 275 11.03 1.46 -10.55
CA SER A 275 11.39 1.52 -9.13
C SER A 275 12.23 0.32 -8.69
N ALA A 276 11.93 -0.88 -9.21
CA ALA A 276 12.70 -2.09 -8.93
C ALA A 276 14.18 -2.00 -9.36
N SER A 277 14.49 -1.15 -10.35
CA SER A 277 15.86 -0.93 -10.81
C SER A 277 16.67 0.00 -9.89
N THR A 278 16.00 0.80 -9.04
CA THR A 278 16.65 1.78 -8.16
C THR A 278 17.39 1.09 -7.00
N LEU A 279 18.49 1.70 -6.58
CA LEU A 279 19.32 1.15 -5.51
C LEU A 279 18.55 1.03 -4.17
N ALA A 280 17.73 2.02 -3.84
CA ALA A 280 16.96 2.05 -2.58
C ALA A 280 15.91 0.94 -2.51
N VAL A 281 15.13 0.72 -3.59
CA VAL A 281 14.12 -0.34 -3.63
C VAL A 281 14.78 -1.72 -3.61
N ARG A 282 15.87 -1.91 -4.35
CA ARG A 282 16.64 -3.17 -4.34
C ARG A 282 17.20 -3.48 -2.94
N ALA A 283 17.72 -2.47 -2.24
CA ALA A 283 18.20 -2.62 -0.88
C ALA A 283 17.06 -3.07 0.06
N LEU A 284 15.90 -2.39 0.04
CA LEU A 284 14.76 -2.79 0.87
C LEU A 284 14.26 -4.21 0.54
N ILE A 285 14.13 -4.58 -0.73
CA ILE A 285 13.71 -5.93 -1.11
C ILE A 285 14.66 -7.00 -0.55
N ARG A 286 15.96 -6.73 -0.54
CA ARG A 286 16.95 -7.63 0.06
C ARG A 286 16.71 -7.81 1.55
N GLU A 287 16.47 -6.70 2.27
CA GLU A 287 16.24 -6.76 3.71
C GLU A 287 14.89 -7.43 4.07
N LEU A 288 13.84 -7.21 3.27
CA LEU A 288 12.57 -7.89 3.44
C LEU A 288 12.68 -9.42 3.25
N ARG A 289 13.48 -9.86 2.27
CA ARG A 289 13.72 -11.29 2.02
C ARG A 289 14.57 -11.97 3.09
N SER A 290 15.47 -11.24 3.75
CA SER A 290 16.29 -11.79 4.83
C SER A 290 15.55 -11.93 6.16
N THR A 291 14.31 -11.51 6.26
CA THR A 291 13.44 -11.70 7.43
C THR A 291 12.84 -13.13 7.51
N LYS A 292 13.11 -14.00 6.52
CA LYS A 292 12.77 -15.43 6.57
C LYS A 292 13.79 -16.16 7.44
N GLY A 293 13.64 -16.06 8.75
CA GLY A 293 14.39 -16.79 9.76
C GLY A 293 13.52 -17.01 10.98
#